data_04eea438fc36583abade38b1a0d9fced
#
_entry.id   04eea438fc36583abade38b1a0d9fced
#
_cell.length_a   1.000
_cell.length_b   1.000
_cell.length_c   1.000
_cell.angle_alpha   90.00
_cell.angle_beta   90.00
_cell.angle_gamma   90.00
#
_symmetry.space_group_name_H-M   'P 1'
#
loop_
_entity.id
_entity.type
_entity.pdbx_description
1 polymer ?
#
loop_
_entity_poly.entity_id
_entity_poly.type
_entity_poly.pdbx_seq_one_letter_code
_entity_poly.pdbx_strand_id
1 'polypeptide(L)'
;MWDFSWLERRWPGAGYEDWDQVLDELSERGYNAIRIDAYPHLIAENPMKKWLLKEVWNQQDWGSPDMNEVQVQPNLNLFLSKCKERDIKVGLSSWYRLDVDEVCLKLDTPEKLADCWLTTLRSIEEDGLLDTILYVDLCNEWPGDSWAPFFR
;
A
#
# COMPACT_ATOMS: atom_id res chain seq x y z
N MET A 1 -1.02 2.80 -13.36
CA MET A 1 -1.26 3.42 -12.03
C MET A 1 -0.22 2.90 -11.07
N TRP A 2 0.35 3.78 -10.25
CA TRP A 2 1.38 3.40 -9.29
C TRP A 2 0.76 2.81 -8.04
N ASP A 3 1.35 1.77 -7.51
CA ASP A 3 0.84 1.00 -6.39
C ASP A 3 0.58 1.86 -5.14
N PHE A 4 1.51 2.75 -4.78
CA PHE A 4 1.38 3.59 -3.60
C PHE A 4 0.41 4.77 -3.78
N SER A 5 0.02 5.11 -4.99
CA SER A 5 -0.87 6.25 -5.25
C SER A 5 -2.20 6.14 -4.53
N TRP A 6 -2.76 4.93 -4.42
CA TRP A 6 -4.09 4.71 -3.84
C TRP A 6 -4.25 5.18 -2.40
N LEU A 7 -3.26 4.99 -1.56
CA LEU A 7 -3.30 5.40 -0.15
C LEU A 7 -2.55 6.70 0.11
N GLU A 8 -1.56 7.03 -0.72
CA GLU A 8 -0.68 8.17 -0.49
C GLU A 8 -1.13 9.44 -1.23
N ARG A 9 -1.52 9.33 -2.51
CA ARG A 9 -1.81 10.49 -3.36
C ARG A 9 -3.24 10.98 -3.21
N ARG A 10 -3.59 11.46 -2.02
CA ARG A 10 -4.95 11.87 -1.67
C ARG A 10 -5.12 13.37 -1.43
N TRP A 11 -4.12 14.17 -1.76
CA TRP A 11 -4.27 15.63 -1.74
C TRP A 11 -5.12 16.12 -2.91
N PRO A 12 -5.77 17.29 -2.79
CA PRO A 12 -6.62 17.84 -3.85
C PRO A 12 -5.87 17.94 -5.20
N GLY A 13 -6.45 17.35 -6.24
CA GLY A 13 -5.86 17.34 -7.58
C GLY A 13 -4.83 16.23 -7.83
N ALA A 14 -4.55 15.36 -6.85
CA ALA A 14 -3.66 14.22 -7.04
C ALA A 14 -4.30 13.06 -7.83
N GLY A 15 -5.63 13.03 -7.91
CA GLY A 15 -6.41 12.08 -8.69
C GLY A 15 -6.82 10.80 -7.96
N TYR A 16 -6.55 10.70 -6.65
CA TYR A 16 -6.92 9.55 -5.80
C TYR A 16 -7.68 9.96 -4.53
N GLU A 17 -8.10 11.20 -4.45
CA GLU A 17 -8.84 11.73 -3.32
C GLU A 17 -10.25 11.16 -3.21
N ASP A 18 -10.88 10.82 -4.35
CA ASP A 18 -12.18 10.15 -4.43
C ASP A 18 -12.01 8.74 -5.01
N TRP A 19 -11.93 7.75 -4.13
CA TRP A 19 -11.80 6.36 -4.54
C TRP A 19 -13.04 5.81 -5.26
N ASP A 20 -14.23 6.27 -4.90
CA ASP A 20 -15.46 5.80 -5.54
C ASP A 20 -15.45 6.19 -7.01
N GLN A 21 -15.13 7.45 -7.31
CA GLN A 21 -15.01 7.91 -8.69
C GLN A 21 -13.97 7.10 -9.49
N VAL A 22 -12.76 6.94 -8.94
CA VAL A 22 -11.66 6.26 -9.67
C VAL A 22 -11.98 4.77 -9.89
N LEU A 23 -12.55 4.09 -8.88
CA LEU A 23 -12.92 2.69 -9.00
C LEU A 23 -14.11 2.46 -9.94
N ASP A 24 -15.08 3.38 -9.95
CA ASP A 24 -16.18 3.34 -10.91
C ASP A 24 -15.68 3.50 -12.35
N GLU A 25 -14.79 4.46 -12.60
CA GLU A 25 -14.15 4.64 -13.92
C GLU A 25 -13.34 3.41 -14.37
N LEU A 26 -12.67 2.71 -13.44
CA LEU A 26 -11.97 1.46 -13.76
C LEU A 26 -12.95 0.34 -14.13
N SER A 27 -14.03 0.20 -13.37
CA SER A 27 -15.06 -0.81 -13.63
C SER A 27 -15.73 -0.57 -15.00
N GLU A 28 -16.06 0.67 -15.33
CA GLU A 28 -16.62 1.06 -16.64
C GLU A 28 -15.69 0.71 -17.80
N ARG A 29 -14.37 0.77 -17.58
CA ARG A 29 -13.35 0.37 -18.56
C ARG A 29 -13.08 -1.14 -18.59
N GLY A 30 -13.77 -1.92 -17.77
CA GLY A 30 -13.66 -3.39 -17.71
C GLY A 30 -12.47 -3.90 -16.89
N TYR A 31 -11.85 -3.06 -16.05
CA TYR A 31 -10.83 -3.53 -15.11
C TYR A 31 -11.49 -4.24 -13.91
N ASN A 32 -10.97 -5.41 -13.56
CA ASN A 32 -11.44 -6.21 -12.44
C ASN A 32 -10.35 -6.57 -11.44
N ALA A 33 -9.16 -6.04 -11.62
CA ALA A 33 -8.05 -6.21 -10.69
C ALA A 33 -7.12 -4.99 -10.70
N ILE A 34 -6.55 -4.69 -9.53
CA ILE A 34 -5.55 -3.63 -9.35
C ILE A 34 -4.44 -4.13 -8.43
N ARG A 35 -3.31 -3.45 -8.44
CA ARG A 35 -2.21 -3.65 -7.49
C ARG A 35 -2.00 -2.38 -6.68
N ILE A 36 -1.75 -2.53 -5.38
CA ILE A 36 -1.52 -1.41 -4.46
C ILE A 36 -0.34 -1.68 -3.54
N ASP A 37 0.30 -0.62 -3.03
CA ASP A 37 1.17 -0.73 -1.86
C ASP A 37 0.31 -0.81 -0.60
N ALA A 38 0.53 -1.85 0.21
CA ALA A 38 -0.19 -2.10 1.45
C ALA A 38 0.52 -1.53 2.69
N TYR A 39 1.74 -1.01 2.55
CA TYR A 39 2.55 -0.49 3.65
C TYR A 39 2.64 -1.43 4.87
N PRO A 40 2.94 -2.73 4.69
CA PRO A 40 2.85 -3.72 5.76
C PRO A 40 3.76 -3.40 6.95
N HIS A 41 4.92 -2.79 6.71
CA HIS A 41 5.86 -2.36 7.75
C HIS A 41 5.27 -1.28 8.67
N LEU A 42 4.50 -0.36 8.13
CA LEU A 42 3.85 0.71 8.89
C LEU A 42 2.66 0.17 9.70
N ILE A 43 1.90 -0.77 9.13
CA ILE A 43 0.81 -1.45 9.85
C ILE A 43 1.37 -2.24 11.04
N ALA A 44 2.44 -2.99 10.84
CA ALA A 44 3.04 -3.79 11.91
C ALA A 44 3.62 -2.94 13.05
N GLU A 45 4.20 -1.80 12.73
CA GLU A 45 4.76 -0.89 13.74
C GLU A 45 3.67 -0.19 14.55
N ASN A 46 2.71 0.43 13.87
CA ASN A 46 1.53 1.03 14.51
C ASN A 46 0.44 1.31 13.48
N PRO A 47 -0.60 0.47 13.40
CA PRO A 47 -1.62 0.57 12.34
C PRO A 47 -2.42 1.88 12.38
N MET A 48 -2.57 2.50 13.55
CA MET A 48 -3.40 3.71 13.72
C MET A 48 -2.62 5.01 13.62
N LYS A 49 -1.29 4.94 13.51
CA LYS A 49 -0.46 6.14 13.40
C LYS A 49 -0.58 6.76 12.01
N LYS A 50 -0.53 8.07 11.97
CA LYS A 50 -0.27 8.83 10.75
C LYS A 50 1.23 8.90 10.52
N TRP A 51 1.66 8.44 9.35
CA TRP A 51 3.05 8.35 8.98
C TRP A 51 3.43 9.46 8.02
N LEU A 52 4.54 10.12 8.26
CA LEU A 52 5.10 11.11 7.35
C LEU A 52 6.12 10.42 6.44
N LEU A 53 5.76 10.22 5.17
CA LEU A 53 6.60 9.56 4.19
C LEU A 53 7.58 10.55 3.57
N LYS A 54 8.82 10.14 3.38
CA LYS A 54 9.83 10.94 2.66
C LYS A 54 9.47 11.02 1.18
N GLU A 55 9.88 12.09 0.53
CA GLU A 55 9.72 12.24 -0.92
C GLU A 55 10.40 11.08 -1.67
N VAL A 56 9.83 10.69 -2.80
CA VAL A 56 10.39 9.70 -3.70
C VAL A 56 10.12 10.13 -5.13
N TRP A 57 11.14 10.10 -5.98
CA TRP A 57 11.11 10.55 -7.37
C TRP A 57 10.41 11.90 -7.57
N ASN A 58 11.16 12.92 -7.92
CA ASN A 58 10.68 14.29 -8.11
C ASN A 58 9.76 14.48 -9.34
N GLN A 59 8.99 13.45 -9.72
CA GLN A 59 8.13 13.45 -10.88
C GLN A 59 6.68 13.40 -10.42
N GLN A 60 5.90 14.40 -10.78
CA GLN A 60 4.52 14.56 -10.34
C GLN A 60 3.59 13.42 -10.79
N ASP A 61 3.87 12.80 -11.95
CA ASP A 61 2.97 11.80 -12.53
C ASP A 61 3.04 10.45 -11.80
N TRP A 62 4.18 10.11 -11.22
CA TRP A 62 4.42 8.79 -10.62
C TRP A 62 5.27 8.80 -9.36
N GLY A 63 5.80 9.93 -8.97
CA GLY A 63 6.51 10.10 -7.73
C GLY A 63 5.66 10.70 -6.63
N SER A 64 6.29 10.91 -5.50
CA SER A 64 5.76 11.67 -4.38
C SER A 64 6.70 12.85 -4.17
N PRO A 65 6.36 14.06 -4.70
CA PRO A 65 7.28 15.18 -4.77
C PRO A 65 7.56 15.85 -3.42
N ASP A 66 6.68 15.60 -2.44
CA ASP A 66 6.75 16.16 -1.11
C ASP A 66 6.58 15.08 -0.05
N MET A 67 6.86 15.43 1.21
CA MET A 67 6.53 14.57 2.34
C MET A 67 5.02 14.51 2.54
N ASN A 68 4.44 13.31 2.42
CA ASN A 68 3.02 13.08 2.55
C ASN A 68 2.68 12.37 3.85
N GLU A 69 1.58 12.78 4.48
CA GLU A 69 1.03 12.08 5.62
C GLU A 69 0.10 10.97 5.15
N VAL A 70 0.35 9.74 5.61
CA VAL A 70 -0.45 8.55 5.30
C VAL A 70 -0.88 7.88 6.58
N GLN A 71 -2.18 7.61 6.69
CA GLN A 71 -2.74 6.71 7.70
C GLN A 71 -3.15 5.42 7.01
N VAL A 72 -2.37 4.36 7.21
CA VAL A 72 -2.60 3.11 6.47
C VAL A 72 -3.88 2.44 6.93
N GLN A 73 -4.07 2.24 8.23
CA GLN A 73 -5.34 1.75 8.77
C GLN A 73 -6.11 2.90 9.45
N PRO A 74 -7.43 2.98 9.29
CA PRO A 74 -8.32 2.00 8.61
C PRO A 74 -8.43 2.17 7.09
N ASN A 75 -7.65 3.06 6.48
CA ASN A 75 -7.81 3.43 5.08
C ASN A 75 -7.61 2.27 4.11
N LEU A 76 -6.67 1.35 4.38
CA LEU A 76 -6.47 0.15 3.56
C LEU A 76 -7.74 -0.71 3.53
N ASN A 77 -8.30 -1.04 4.69
CA ASN A 77 -9.50 -1.87 4.77
C ASN A 77 -10.73 -1.16 4.19
N LEU A 78 -10.85 0.16 4.40
CA LEU A 78 -11.90 0.94 3.75
C LEU A 78 -11.79 0.90 2.22
N PHE A 79 -10.58 1.05 1.69
CA PHE A 79 -10.33 0.94 0.25
C PHE A 79 -10.65 -0.45 -0.28
N LEU A 80 -10.22 -1.52 0.41
CA LEU A 80 -10.53 -2.90 0.04
C LEU A 80 -12.04 -3.18 0.04
N SER A 81 -12.78 -2.61 1.00
CA SER A 81 -14.24 -2.69 1.02
C SER A 81 -14.87 -2.10 -0.26
N LYS A 82 -14.39 -0.93 -0.69
CA LYS A 82 -14.86 -0.29 -1.94
C LYS A 82 -14.50 -1.11 -3.19
N CYS A 83 -13.35 -1.76 -3.20
CA CYS A 83 -13.00 -2.70 -4.25
C CYS A 83 -13.93 -3.92 -4.25
N LYS A 84 -14.22 -4.48 -3.09
CA LYS A 84 -15.13 -5.63 -2.93
C LYS A 84 -16.54 -5.32 -3.45
N GLU A 85 -17.08 -4.14 -3.16
CA GLU A 85 -18.38 -3.67 -3.65
C GLU A 85 -18.49 -3.64 -5.19
N ARG A 86 -17.36 -3.54 -5.89
CA ARG A 86 -17.25 -3.45 -7.35
C ARG A 86 -16.71 -4.73 -8.00
N ASP A 87 -16.54 -5.79 -7.22
CA ASP A 87 -15.92 -7.05 -7.66
C ASP A 87 -14.50 -6.84 -8.26
N ILE A 88 -13.77 -5.86 -7.74
CA ILE A 88 -12.37 -5.61 -8.08
C ILE A 88 -11.48 -6.35 -7.10
N LYS A 89 -10.63 -7.24 -7.61
CA LYS A 89 -9.63 -7.95 -6.83
C LYS A 89 -8.36 -7.11 -6.66
N VAL A 90 -7.64 -7.33 -5.57
CA VAL A 90 -6.48 -6.51 -5.22
C VAL A 90 -5.24 -7.37 -5.01
N GLY A 91 -4.19 -7.12 -5.78
CA GLY A 91 -2.84 -7.57 -5.47
C GLY A 91 -2.20 -6.62 -4.45
N LEU A 92 -1.79 -7.16 -3.31
CA LEU A 92 -1.04 -6.40 -2.33
C LEU A 92 0.45 -6.50 -2.64
N SER A 93 1.13 -5.36 -2.64
CA SER A 93 2.57 -5.25 -2.84
C SER A 93 3.17 -4.31 -1.80
N SER A 94 4.46 -4.14 -1.79
CA SER A 94 5.10 -3.05 -1.06
C SER A 94 6.41 -2.59 -1.68
N TRP A 95 6.56 -1.28 -1.74
CA TRP A 95 7.81 -0.57 -2.01
C TRP A 95 8.59 -0.29 -0.73
N TYR A 96 8.01 -0.59 0.44
CA TYR A 96 8.57 -0.25 1.75
C TYR A 96 9.00 1.23 1.82
N ARG A 97 8.06 2.10 1.47
CA ARG A 97 8.27 3.54 1.44
C ARG A 97 8.93 4.03 2.72
N LEU A 98 10.00 4.80 2.56
CA LEU A 98 10.75 5.36 3.68
C LEU A 98 9.94 6.47 4.33
N ASP A 99 9.72 6.35 5.62
CA ASP A 99 9.13 7.37 6.49
C ASP A 99 10.20 8.12 7.29
N VAL A 100 9.81 9.17 8.00
CA VAL A 100 10.74 9.97 8.81
C VAL A 100 11.34 9.21 9.99
N ASP A 101 10.65 8.16 10.49
CA ASP A 101 11.12 7.30 11.58
C ASP A 101 11.90 6.07 11.06
N GLU A 102 12.06 5.95 9.74
CA GLU A 102 12.85 4.90 9.06
C GLU A 102 12.42 3.47 9.45
N VAL A 103 11.11 3.25 9.60
CA VAL A 103 10.52 1.98 10.06
C VAL A 103 10.90 0.81 9.16
N CYS A 104 10.98 1.00 7.84
CA CYS A 104 11.36 -0.08 6.93
C CYS A 104 12.75 -0.66 7.24
N LEU A 105 13.68 0.14 7.78
CA LEU A 105 15.02 -0.32 8.13
C LEU A 105 15.05 -1.26 9.36
N LYS A 106 13.95 -1.33 10.10
CA LYS A 106 13.80 -2.28 11.22
C LYS A 106 13.52 -3.70 10.77
N LEU A 107 13.10 -3.88 9.50
CA LEU A 107 12.84 -5.18 8.88
C LEU A 107 14.16 -5.78 8.36
N ASP A 108 15.01 -6.20 9.26
CA ASP A 108 16.37 -6.67 8.97
C ASP A 108 16.51 -8.20 8.90
N THR A 109 15.40 -8.94 9.09
CA THR A 109 15.35 -10.39 8.96
C THR A 109 14.11 -10.86 8.18
N PRO A 110 14.17 -12.07 7.56
CA PRO A 110 13.01 -12.66 6.88
C PRO A 110 11.80 -12.85 7.80
N GLU A 111 12.04 -13.17 9.07
CA GLU A 111 10.98 -13.38 10.07
C GLU A 111 10.22 -12.07 10.31
N LYS A 112 10.91 -10.95 10.49
CA LYS A 112 10.28 -9.63 10.65
C LYS A 112 9.48 -9.22 9.41
N LEU A 113 9.99 -9.53 8.22
CA LEU A 113 9.25 -9.32 6.97
C LEU A 113 7.98 -10.18 6.94
N ALA A 114 8.07 -11.46 7.29
CA ALA A 114 6.92 -12.34 7.37
C ALA A 114 5.89 -11.84 8.39
N ASP A 115 6.34 -11.42 9.57
CA ASP A 115 5.47 -10.91 10.63
C ASP A 115 4.71 -9.66 10.23
N CYS A 116 5.32 -8.73 9.49
CA CYS A 116 4.62 -7.53 9.04
C CYS A 116 3.52 -7.87 8.01
N TRP A 117 3.76 -8.82 7.09
CA TRP A 117 2.74 -9.29 6.17
C TRP A 117 1.62 -10.07 6.87
N LEU A 118 1.98 -10.93 7.83
CA LEU A 118 0.98 -11.65 8.63
C LEU A 118 0.08 -10.71 9.41
N THR A 119 0.65 -9.66 10.02
CA THR A 119 -0.12 -8.63 10.74
C THR A 119 -1.07 -7.91 9.80
N THR A 120 -0.61 -7.55 8.62
CA THR A 120 -1.44 -6.89 7.60
C THR A 120 -2.58 -7.79 7.14
N LEU A 121 -2.30 -9.06 6.81
CA LEU A 121 -3.31 -10.00 6.34
C LEU A 121 -4.35 -10.33 7.43
N ARG A 122 -3.93 -10.46 8.70
CA ARG A 122 -4.87 -10.65 9.82
C ARG A 122 -5.81 -9.47 9.98
N SER A 123 -5.30 -8.25 9.89
CA SER A 123 -6.14 -7.04 9.93
C SER A 123 -7.19 -7.01 8.80
N ILE A 124 -6.83 -7.48 7.61
CA ILE A 124 -7.75 -7.60 6.47
C ILE A 124 -8.77 -8.73 6.69
N GLU A 125 -8.33 -9.87 7.25
CA GLU A 125 -9.18 -11.03 7.56
C GLU A 125 -10.22 -10.70 8.64
N GLU A 126 -9.85 -9.97 9.68
CA GLU A 126 -10.73 -9.54 10.77
C GLU A 126 -11.93 -8.73 10.26
N ASP A 127 -11.76 -7.96 9.19
CA ASP A 127 -12.83 -7.21 8.54
C ASP A 127 -13.55 -8.00 7.42
N GLY A 128 -13.22 -9.29 7.24
CA GLY A 128 -13.86 -10.15 6.24
C GLY A 128 -13.52 -9.77 4.79
N LEU A 129 -12.33 -9.21 4.55
CA LEU A 129 -11.92 -8.69 3.25
C LEU A 129 -10.86 -9.56 2.54
N LEU A 130 -10.46 -10.68 3.16
CA LEU A 130 -9.38 -11.52 2.62
C LEU A 130 -9.72 -12.09 1.23
N ASP A 131 -10.98 -12.35 0.94
CA ASP A 131 -11.46 -12.83 -0.36
C ASP A 131 -11.32 -11.78 -1.49
N THR A 132 -11.06 -10.52 -1.15
CA THR A 132 -10.76 -9.45 -2.11
C THR A 132 -9.32 -9.54 -2.60
N ILE A 133 -8.44 -10.18 -1.81
CA ILE A 133 -7.01 -10.27 -2.13
C ILE A 133 -6.76 -11.35 -3.18
N LEU A 134 -6.09 -10.96 -4.26
CA LEU A 134 -5.74 -11.85 -5.36
C LEU A 134 -4.40 -12.56 -5.15
N TYR A 135 -3.41 -11.82 -4.69
CA TYR A 135 -2.06 -12.31 -4.35
C TYR A 135 -1.35 -11.32 -3.42
N VAL A 136 -0.24 -11.77 -2.87
CA VAL A 136 0.71 -10.92 -2.13
C VAL A 136 2.05 -10.96 -2.86
N ASP A 137 2.56 -9.78 -3.22
CA ASP A 137 3.91 -9.54 -3.70
C ASP A 137 4.74 -9.02 -2.52
N LEU A 138 5.62 -9.85 -1.98
CA LEU A 138 6.34 -9.56 -0.75
C LEU A 138 7.26 -8.34 -0.86
N CYS A 139 7.78 -8.05 -2.05
CA CYS A 139 8.65 -6.91 -2.29
C CYS A 139 8.63 -6.55 -3.77
N ASN A 140 8.16 -5.33 -4.08
CA ASN A 140 8.17 -4.85 -5.45
C ASN A 140 9.60 -4.76 -6.00
N GLU A 141 9.76 -5.14 -7.29
CA GLU A 141 11.05 -5.10 -8.01
C GLU A 141 12.19 -5.88 -7.34
N TRP A 142 11.89 -7.01 -6.74
CA TRP A 142 12.89 -7.95 -6.26
C TRP A 142 13.75 -8.53 -7.43
N PRO A 143 15.09 -8.64 -7.31
CA PRO A 143 16.01 -8.33 -6.20
C PRO A 143 16.64 -6.93 -6.29
N GLY A 144 16.00 -5.96 -6.91
CA GLY A 144 16.53 -4.63 -7.19
C GLY A 144 17.33 -3.97 -6.05
N ASP A 145 17.26 -2.67 -5.90
CA ASP A 145 17.96 -1.92 -4.83
C ASP A 145 17.29 -2.16 -3.47
N SER A 146 17.30 -3.42 -3.03
CA SER A 146 16.69 -3.78 -1.76
C SER A 146 17.45 -3.17 -0.58
N TRP A 147 16.72 -2.50 0.26
CA TRP A 147 17.17 -1.98 1.55
C TRP A 147 17.49 -3.10 2.57
N ALA A 148 16.94 -4.29 2.38
CA ALA A 148 17.10 -5.40 3.32
C ALA A 148 18.26 -6.32 2.92
N PRO A 149 19.31 -6.43 3.78
CA PRO A 149 20.51 -7.20 3.46
C PRO A 149 20.25 -8.69 3.17
N PHE A 150 19.23 -9.29 3.78
CA PHE A 150 18.85 -10.69 3.58
C PHE A 150 18.20 -10.94 2.21
N PHE A 151 17.91 -9.91 1.47
CA PHE A 151 17.41 -9.99 0.11
C PHE A 151 18.53 -10.14 -0.94
N ARG A 152 19.78 -10.03 -0.57
CA ARG A 152 20.95 -10.07 -1.47
C ARG A 152 21.60 -11.44 -1.54
#